data_dbf54da0b8a111ffb70038e06aabc2da
#
_entry.id   dbf54da0b8a111ffb70038e06aabc2da
#
_cell.length_a   1.000
_cell.length_b   1.000
_cell.length_c   1.000
_cell.angle_alpha   90.00
_cell.angle_beta   90.00
_cell.angle_gamma   90.00
#
_symmetry.space_group_name_H-M   'P 1'
#
loop_
_entity.id
_entity.type
_entity.pdbx_description
1 polymer ?
#
loop_
_entity_poly.entity_id
_entity_poly.type
_entity_poly.pdbx_seq_one_letter_code
_entity_poly.pdbx_strand_id
1 'polypeptide(L)'
;MKVLITGAAGQLGQAMAARLRDGHDVTAWTRAEVDLTRHVEVRDAILSLAPELVINCASYNQVDLAEDDQATALEVNAMAVGTLARAAAAVDATLIHYGTDFVFEGTATVPYRETDTPAPHSVYAQSKLV
;
A
#
# COMPACT_ATOMS: atom_id res chain seq x y z
N MET A 1 -19.46 0.78 7.28
CA MET A 1 -18.47 -0.24 6.94
C MET A 1 -17.34 -0.23 7.96
N LYS A 2 -16.75 -1.39 8.20
CA LYS A 2 -15.52 -1.49 8.97
C LYS A 2 -14.31 -1.29 8.02
N VAL A 3 -13.56 -0.22 8.24
CA VAL A 3 -12.47 0.21 7.35
C VAL A 3 -11.14 0.11 8.08
N LEU A 4 -10.18 -0.57 7.47
CA LEU A 4 -8.78 -0.58 7.92
C LEU A 4 -7.95 0.35 7.05
N ILE A 5 -7.20 1.25 7.67
CA ILE A 5 -6.23 2.13 7.00
C ILE A 5 -4.84 1.80 7.50
N THR A 6 -3.92 1.44 6.63
CA THR A 6 -2.50 1.28 6.96
C THR A 6 -1.71 2.52 6.59
N GLY A 7 -0.53 2.72 7.19
CA GLY A 7 0.26 3.94 6.97
C GLY A 7 -0.41 5.21 7.52
N ALA A 8 -1.18 5.06 8.61
CA ALA A 8 -2.01 6.12 9.18
C ALA A 8 -1.24 7.32 9.75
N ALA A 9 0.08 7.21 9.96
CA ALA A 9 0.93 8.34 10.35
C ALA A 9 1.35 9.22 9.15
N GLY A 10 1.20 8.74 7.91
CA GLY A 10 1.52 9.49 6.69
C GLY A 10 0.43 10.50 6.31
N GLN A 11 0.74 11.39 5.37
CA GLN A 11 -0.17 12.44 4.92
C GLN A 11 -1.51 11.89 4.41
N LEU A 12 -1.45 10.91 3.48
CA LEU A 12 -2.65 10.29 2.91
C LEU A 12 -3.43 9.51 3.96
N GLY A 13 -2.75 8.72 4.79
CA GLY A 13 -3.39 7.93 5.85
C GLY A 13 -4.14 8.79 6.87
N GLN A 14 -3.54 9.89 7.30
CA GLN A 14 -4.20 10.87 8.19
C GLN A 14 -5.44 11.49 7.53
N ALA A 15 -5.32 11.93 6.29
CA ALA A 15 -6.44 12.54 5.55
C ALA A 15 -7.60 11.55 5.35
N MET A 16 -7.29 10.29 4.97
CA MET A 16 -8.29 9.24 4.81
C MET A 16 -8.97 8.90 6.14
N ALA A 17 -8.19 8.74 7.22
CA ALA A 17 -8.74 8.46 8.55
C ALA A 17 -9.66 9.59 9.03
N ALA A 18 -9.26 10.85 8.86
CA ALA A 18 -10.06 12.00 9.24
C ALA A 18 -11.38 12.04 8.45
N ARG A 19 -11.32 11.78 7.14
CA ARG A 19 -12.49 11.87 6.25
C ARG A 19 -13.49 10.74 6.46
N LEU A 20 -13.00 9.53 6.77
CA LEU A 20 -13.85 8.33 6.85
C LEU A 20 -14.43 8.06 8.25
N ARG A 21 -13.84 8.63 9.31
CA ARG A 21 -14.40 8.46 10.68
C ARG A 21 -15.81 8.99 10.83
N ASP A 22 -16.20 9.96 10.02
CA ASP A 22 -17.56 10.44 9.98
C ASP A 22 -18.40 9.53 9.06
N GLY A 23 -18.96 8.47 9.64
CA GLY A 23 -19.85 7.52 8.97
C GLY A 23 -19.30 6.09 8.80
N HIS A 24 -18.07 5.81 9.23
CA HIS A 24 -17.47 4.48 9.17
C HIS A 24 -16.77 4.10 10.49
N ASP A 25 -16.69 2.81 10.77
CA ASP A 25 -15.87 2.25 11.84
C ASP A 25 -14.42 2.11 11.34
N VAL A 26 -13.56 3.08 11.69
CA VAL A 26 -12.21 3.19 11.14
C VAL A 26 -11.17 2.73 12.15
N THR A 27 -10.47 1.66 11.80
CA THR A 27 -9.21 1.25 12.42
C THR A 27 -8.05 1.79 11.60
N ALA A 28 -7.12 2.50 12.23
CA ALA A 28 -6.00 3.15 11.57
C ALA A 28 -4.68 2.63 12.16
N TRP A 29 -3.87 1.93 11.35
CA TRP A 29 -2.58 1.38 11.77
C TRP A 29 -1.44 2.28 11.37
N THR A 30 -0.67 2.70 12.35
CA THR A 30 0.67 3.25 12.17
C THR A 30 1.70 2.10 12.21
N ARG A 31 2.95 2.37 11.80
CA ARG A 31 4.02 1.38 11.87
C ARG A 31 4.32 0.92 13.32
N ALA A 32 4.09 1.79 14.30
CA ALA A 32 4.31 1.45 15.71
C ALA A 32 3.26 0.46 16.24
N GLU A 33 2.04 0.47 15.68
CA GLU A 33 0.97 -0.43 16.07
C GLU A 33 1.06 -1.75 15.33
N VAL A 34 1.27 -1.70 14.00
CA VAL A 34 1.43 -2.88 13.14
C VAL A 34 2.50 -2.61 12.09
N ASP A 35 3.64 -3.29 12.20
CA ASP A 35 4.68 -3.25 11.17
C ASP A 35 4.30 -4.19 10.02
N LEU A 36 4.08 -3.63 8.84
CA LEU A 36 3.62 -4.39 7.67
C LEU A 36 4.64 -5.43 7.17
N THR A 37 5.90 -5.34 7.57
CA THR A 37 6.93 -6.33 7.26
C THR A 37 6.80 -7.61 8.10
N ARG A 38 5.96 -7.58 9.14
CA ARG A 38 5.65 -8.76 9.97
C ARG A 38 4.43 -9.49 9.43
N HIS A 39 4.61 -10.18 8.31
CA HIS A 39 3.52 -10.76 7.50
C HIS A 39 2.52 -11.62 8.29
N VAL A 40 3.00 -12.44 9.23
CA VAL A 40 2.14 -13.32 10.05
C VAL A 40 1.26 -12.47 10.96
N GLU A 41 1.85 -11.49 11.64
CA GLU A 41 1.11 -10.60 12.55
C GLU A 41 0.08 -9.77 11.77
N VAL A 42 0.45 -9.24 10.60
CA VAL A 42 -0.45 -8.49 9.71
C VAL A 42 -1.63 -9.33 9.28
N ARG A 43 -1.38 -10.55 8.81
CA ARG A 43 -2.42 -11.49 8.40
C ARG A 43 -3.40 -11.78 9.56
N ASP A 44 -2.86 -12.15 10.71
CA ASP A 44 -3.68 -12.56 11.86
C ASP A 44 -4.49 -11.37 12.41
N ALA A 45 -3.93 -10.16 12.40
CA ALA A 45 -4.64 -8.95 12.78
C ALA A 45 -5.79 -8.61 11.82
N ILE A 46 -5.59 -8.76 10.50
CA ILE A 46 -6.66 -8.55 9.50
C ILE A 46 -7.75 -9.62 9.65
N LEU A 47 -7.40 -10.89 9.83
CA LEU A 47 -8.36 -11.96 10.03
C LEU A 47 -9.20 -11.73 11.29
N SER A 48 -8.57 -11.28 12.38
CA SER A 48 -9.27 -10.95 13.63
C SER A 48 -10.15 -9.71 13.50
N LEU A 49 -9.68 -8.66 12.82
CA LEU A 49 -10.44 -7.43 12.61
C LEU A 49 -11.61 -7.65 11.66
N ALA A 50 -11.46 -8.50 10.66
CA ALA A 50 -12.43 -8.74 9.59
C ALA A 50 -13.01 -7.43 9.00
N PRO A 51 -12.18 -6.56 8.40
CA PRO A 51 -12.64 -5.33 7.76
C PRO A 51 -13.42 -5.66 6.49
N GLU A 52 -14.25 -4.73 6.03
CA GLU A 52 -14.92 -4.77 4.72
C GLU A 52 -14.08 -4.05 3.65
N LEU A 53 -13.24 -3.09 4.08
CA LEU A 53 -12.38 -2.30 3.21
C LEU A 53 -11.01 -2.13 3.87
N VAL A 54 -9.95 -2.40 3.11
CA VAL A 54 -8.56 -2.11 3.47
C VAL A 54 -8.04 -1.02 2.55
N ILE A 55 -7.56 0.10 3.10
CA ILE A 55 -6.91 1.19 2.35
C ILE A 55 -5.45 1.22 2.73
N ASN A 56 -4.58 0.77 1.82
CA ASN A 56 -3.15 0.78 2.05
C ASN A 56 -2.53 2.12 1.65
N CYS A 57 -2.27 2.97 2.65
CA CYS A 57 -1.55 4.24 2.51
C CYS A 57 -0.06 4.11 2.90
N ALA A 58 0.40 2.93 3.30
CA ALA A 58 1.80 2.68 3.59
C ALA A 58 2.60 2.52 2.30
N SER A 59 3.75 3.14 2.25
CA SER A 59 4.71 3.02 1.14
C SER A 59 6.10 3.44 1.61
N TYR A 60 7.12 2.75 1.09
CA TYR A 60 8.48 3.26 1.07
C TYR A 60 8.58 4.21 -0.13
N ASN A 61 8.57 5.52 0.12
CA ASN A 61 8.47 6.56 -0.92
C ASN A 61 9.72 7.44 -1.05
N GLN A 62 10.82 7.05 -0.42
CA GLN A 62 12.11 7.73 -0.55
C GLN A 62 12.82 7.19 -1.80
N VAL A 63 12.52 7.78 -2.96
CA VAL A 63 12.92 7.28 -4.27
C VAL A 63 14.44 7.10 -4.37
N ASP A 64 15.21 8.12 -3.98
CA ASP A 64 16.67 8.08 -4.07
C ASP A 64 17.28 7.07 -3.07
N LEU A 65 16.77 7.01 -1.86
CA LEU A 65 17.24 6.05 -0.85
C LEU A 65 16.89 4.59 -1.20
N ALA A 66 15.86 4.37 -2.01
CA ALA A 66 15.50 3.03 -2.46
C ALA A 66 16.62 2.39 -3.31
N GLU A 67 17.45 3.18 -3.99
CA GLU A 67 18.59 2.67 -4.74
C GLU A 67 19.64 1.99 -3.83
N ASP A 68 19.78 2.50 -2.60
CA ASP A 68 20.72 1.96 -1.59
C ASP A 68 20.04 0.94 -0.67
N ASP A 69 18.70 1.00 -0.50
CA ASP A 69 17.92 0.12 0.38
C ASP A 69 16.79 -0.59 -0.37
N GLN A 70 17.18 -1.33 -1.40
CA GLN A 70 16.27 -2.08 -2.29
C GLN A 70 15.44 -3.11 -1.52
N ALA A 71 16.06 -3.79 -0.54
CA ALA A 71 15.38 -4.82 0.24
C ALA A 71 14.19 -4.26 1.01
N THR A 72 14.35 -3.13 1.70
CA THR A 72 13.24 -2.48 2.42
C THR A 72 12.19 -1.93 1.47
N ALA A 73 12.59 -1.36 0.33
CA ALA A 73 11.66 -0.87 -0.67
C ALA A 73 10.76 -2.00 -1.22
N LEU A 74 11.34 -3.15 -1.60
CA LEU A 74 10.60 -4.33 -2.06
C LEU A 74 9.74 -4.93 -0.95
N GLU A 75 10.26 -5.01 0.26
CA GLU A 75 9.55 -5.56 1.41
C GLU A 75 8.25 -4.78 1.69
N VAL A 76 8.33 -3.45 1.73
CA VAL A 76 7.19 -2.59 2.06
C VAL A 76 6.25 -2.41 0.87
N ASN A 77 6.78 -2.18 -0.34
CA ASN A 77 5.98 -1.81 -1.50
C ASN A 77 5.42 -3.01 -2.29
N ALA A 78 6.01 -4.20 -2.14
CA ALA A 78 5.58 -5.42 -2.84
C ALA A 78 5.15 -6.52 -1.87
N MET A 79 6.05 -7.04 -1.04
CA MET A 79 5.78 -8.23 -0.22
C MET A 79 4.67 -7.99 0.81
N ALA A 80 4.71 -6.86 1.51
CA ALA A 80 3.67 -6.45 2.45
C ALA A 80 2.32 -6.26 1.76
N VAL A 81 2.29 -5.68 0.56
CA VAL A 81 1.06 -5.51 -0.23
C VAL A 81 0.46 -6.86 -0.62
N GLY A 82 1.30 -7.81 -1.03
CA GLY A 82 0.86 -9.18 -1.29
C GLY A 82 0.25 -9.86 -0.05
N THR A 83 0.78 -9.57 1.14
CA THR A 83 0.21 -10.07 2.41
C THR A 83 -1.14 -9.41 2.70
N LEU A 84 -1.25 -8.09 2.53
CA LEU A 84 -2.53 -7.37 2.68
C LEU A 84 -3.58 -7.92 1.72
N ALA A 85 -3.22 -8.15 0.45
CA ALA A 85 -4.15 -8.64 -0.57
C ALA A 85 -4.68 -10.04 -0.22
N ARG A 86 -3.80 -10.96 0.18
CA ARG A 86 -4.21 -12.32 0.59
C ARG A 86 -5.08 -12.31 1.85
N ALA A 87 -4.73 -11.48 2.84
CA ALA A 87 -5.49 -11.39 4.08
C ALA A 87 -6.86 -10.73 3.85
N ALA A 88 -6.92 -9.68 3.02
CA ALA A 88 -8.17 -9.04 2.63
C ALA A 88 -9.11 -10.02 1.90
N ALA A 89 -8.57 -10.78 0.94
CA ALA A 89 -9.33 -11.80 0.22
C ALA A 89 -9.87 -12.89 1.16
N ALA A 90 -9.12 -13.26 2.19
CA ALA A 90 -9.55 -14.29 3.16
C ALA A 90 -10.76 -13.86 4.02
N VAL A 91 -11.02 -12.55 4.14
CA VAL A 91 -12.17 -11.99 4.88
C VAL A 91 -13.18 -11.32 3.96
N ASP A 92 -13.08 -11.52 2.65
CA ASP A 92 -13.95 -10.92 1.62
C ASP A 92 -13.93 -9.37 1.64
N ALA A 93 -12.78 -8.79 2.00
CA ALA A 93 -12.58 -7.35 2.02
C ALA A 93 -12.08 -6.84 0.67
N THR A 94 -12.50 -5.62 0.30
CA THR A 94 -11.89 -4.88 -0.82
C THR A 94 -10.56 -4.28 -0.38
N LEU A 95 -9.50 -4.42 -1.19
CA LEU A 95 -8.23 -3.72 -1.00
C LEU A 95 -8.11 -2.57 -2.00
N ILE A 96 -7.85 -1.35 -1.48
CA ILE A 96 -7.40 -0.19 -2.27
C ILE A 96 -5.91 -0.01 -2.03
N HIS A 97 -5.12 -0.05 -3.09
CA HIS A 97 -3.69 0.23 -3.06
C HIS A 97 -3.31 1.26 -4.11
N TYR A 98 -2.35 2.12 -3.79
CA TYR A 98 -1.93 3.22 -4.67
C TYR A 98 -0.66 2.84 -5.43
N GLY A 99 -0.75 2.91 -6.77
CA GLY A 99 0.38 2.77 -7.68
C GLY A 99 1.17 4.07 -7.83
N THR A 100 1.97 4.14 -8.89
CA THR A 100 2.74 5.32 -9.28
C THR A 100 2.88 5.36 -10.81
N ASP A 101 2.88 6.56 -11.38
CA ASP A 101 3.19 6.80 -12.79
C ASP A 101 4.67 6.50 -13.13
N PHE A 102 5.55 6.44 -12.13
CA PHE A 102 6.96 6.06 -12.30
C PHE A 102 7.16 4.64 -12.84
N VAL A 103 6.11 3.81 -12.89
CA VAL A 103 6.19 2.50 -13.55
C VAL A 103 6.35 2.62 -15.07
N PHE A 104 6.09 3.79 -15.65
CA PHE A 104 6.30 4.06 -17.06
C PHE A 104 7.63 4.78 -17.30
N GLU A 105 8.16 4.64 -18.52
CA GLU A 105 9.45 5.21 -18.93
C GLU A 105 9.48 6.75 -18.92
N GLY A 106 8.34 7.41 -19.11
CA GLY A 106 8.24 8.87 -19.11
C GLY A 106 8.62 9.54 -20.44
N THR A 107 8.79 8.77 -21.51
CA THR A 107 9.21 9.27 -22.84
C THR A 107 8.04 9.55 -23.81
N ALA A 108 6.83 9.14 -23.44
CA ALA A 108 5.65 9.33 -24.28
C ALA A 108 5.29 10.81 -24.45
N THR A 109 4.83 11.19 -25.63
CA THR A 109 4.35 12.53 -25.96
C THR A 109 2.84 12.68 -25.76
N VAL A 110 2.16 11.60 -25.39
CA VAL A 110 0.72 11.51 -25.07
C VAL A 110 0.56 10.87 -23.68
N PRO A 111 -0.57 11.07 -22.98
CA PRO A 111 -0.81 10.41 -21.70
C PRO A 111 -0.75 8.88 -21.81
N TYR A 112 -0.11 8.23 -20.82
CA TYR A 112 -0.11 6.78 -20.70
C TYR A 112 -1.50 6.22 -20.39
N ARG A 113 -1.73 4.99 -20.81
CA ARG A 113 -2.95 4.21 -20.56
C ARG A 113 -2.63 2.99 -19.73
N GLU A 114 -3.63 2.40 -19.11
CA GLU A 114 -3.51 1.18 -18.31
C GLU A 114 -3.02 -0.03 -19.12
N THR A 115 -3.14 0.02 -20.45
CA THR A 115 -2.69 -1.03 -21.38
C THR A 115 -1.26 -0.84 -21.88
N ASP A 116 -0.62 0.30 -21.57
CA ASP A 116 0.75 0.55 -21.99
C ASP A 116 1.73 -0.29 -21.17
N THR A 117 2.79 -0.74 -21.81
CA THR A 117 3.79 -1.59 -21.18
C THR A 117 4.59 -0.79 -20.14
N PRO A 118 4.61 -1.23 -18.86
CA PRO A 118 5.48 -0.60 -17.87
C PRO A 118 6.96 -0.78 -18.20
N ALA A 119 7.77 0.22 -17.90
CA ALA A 119 9.22 0.20 -18.05
C ALA A 119 9.88 1.03 -16.92
N PRO A 120 9.82 0.55 -15.65
CA PRO A 120 10.32 1.29 -14.50
C PRO A 120 11.86 1.35 -14.50
N HIS A 121 12.44 2.52 -14.27
CA HIS A 121 13.90 2.71 -14.23
C HIS A 121 14.47 2.66 -12.81
N SER A 122 13.75 3.18 -11.80
CA SER A 122 14.22 3.22 -10.42
C SER A 122 13.79 1.99 -9.63
N VAL A 123 14.54 1.66 -8.57
CA VAL A 123 14.17 0.61 -7.61
C VAL A 123 12.80 0.89 -6.98
N TYR A 124 12.52 2.15 -6.64
CA TYR A 124 11.19 2.55 -6.17
C TYR A 124 10.09 2.15 -7.16
N ALA A 125 10.25 2.54 -8.42
CA ALA A 125 9.25 2.23 -9.45
C ALA A 125 9.09 0.71 -9.67
N GLN A 126 10.20 -0.04 -9.67
CA GLN A 126 10.19 -1.50 -9.74
C GLN A 126 9.44 -2.11 -8.54
N SER A 127 9.71 -1.62 -7.32
CA SER A 127 9.05 -2.11 -6.11
C SER A 127 7.54 -1.84 -6.07
N LYS A 128 7.08 -0.82 -6.81
CA LYS A 128 5.65 -0.49 -6.93
C LYS A 128 4.93 -1.22 -8.07
N LEU A 129 5.68 -1.83 -8.99
CA LEU A 129 5.12 -2.59 -10.13
C LEU A 129 4.86 -4.06 -9.80
N VAL A 130 5.61 -4.64 -8.86
CA VAL A 130 5.60 -6.08 -8.49
C VAL A 130 4.26 -6.53 -7.91
#